data_e458529d146882099431c3f4f44d0361
#
_entry.id   e458529d146882099431c3f4f44d0361
#
_cell.length_a   1.000
_cell.length_b   1.000
_cell.length_c   1.000
_cell.angle_alpha   90.00
_cell.angle_beta   90.00
_cell.angle_gamma   90.00
#
_symmetry.space_group_name_H-M   'P 1'
#
loop_
_entity.id
_entity.type
_entity.pdbx_description
1 polymer ?
#
loop_
_entity_poly.entity_id
_entity_poly.type
_entity_poly.pdbx_seq_one_letter_code
_entity_poly.pdbx_strand_id
1 'polypeptide(L)'
;MKDNVATEVEVKQELISDDQKRWIDSAISLIDEEAMRQFNLQLTSIHSPTGYEREANQWLVSHMQSIGLNSFYQSMDSDSGNAIGTIKGTGDGSSLMLYAPVDTHLDSIPSRDVPWVGPELRPDMKPEAYIADNGDVIGLGSSNPKGMITAIAEAVRVIKASGAPLKGDLIWASCGGGMPSKPDESEVRQAHGLGSGVSYMINHGVTSDFGIIVKPGWAVSWEEVGLCWFKVTVNGQMGYAGMTRSFPGFRNSVVHASKFILELEKWLPEYQAQNTSGLCSPQGAISAVRAGWPNKPSFPSAVTEIYIDMRCTPRQTPSQVKAEFANAVQNIVTANPDLDIEWEMIAAYPAGHTDPSNWIIQSSMRGWEFSEGSSHKVRLNTSGQTDASAIRNLGIPLARIGFPPVPTTPEAWQGFGGMGVSYIPDLMKVTKALIYTIIDTCTREKLT
;
A
#
# COMPACT_ATOMS: atom_id res chain seq x y z
N MET A 1 -6.35 -15.54 -25.22
CA MET A 1 -5.25 -14.80 -25.89
C MET A 1 -4.57 -14.00 -24.81
N LYS A 2 -3.28 -14.27 -24.52
CA LYS A 2 -2.49 -13.37 -23.66
C LYS A 2 -2.26 -12.13 -24.51
N ASP A 3 -3.02 -11.07 -24.23
CA ASP A 3 -2.79 -9.78 -24.86
C ASP A 3 -1.36 -9.38 -24.56
N ASN A 4 -0.66 -8.92 -25.61
CA ASN A 4 0.73 -8.43 -25.52
C ASN A 4 0.71 -7.14 -24.71
N VAL A 5 0.69 -7.27 -23.38
CA VAL A 5 0.72 -6.12 -22.46
C VAL A 5 2.15 -5.57 -22.49
N ALA A 6 2.29 -4.29 -22.78
CA ALA A 6 3.59 -3.64 -22.86
C ALA A 6 4.34 -3.78 -21.53
N THR A 7 5.38 -4.62 -21.54
CA THR A 7 6.34 -4.76 -20.45
C THR A 7 7.59 -3.89 -20.67
N GLU A 8 7.72 -3.34 -21.87
CA GLU A 8 8.73 -2.35 -22.25
C GLU A 8 8.00 -1.12 -22.76
N VAL A 9 8.30 0.02 -22.19
CA VAL A 9 7.73 1.32 -22.57
C VAL A 9 8.87 2.28 -22.78
N GLU A 10 8.95 2.82 -23.99
CA GLU A 10 9.89 3.89 -24.31
C GLU A 10 9.45 5.17 -23.61
N VAL A 11 10.39 5.83 -22.92
CA VAL A 11 10.14 7.12 -22.29
C VAL A 11 10.12 8.18 -23.39
N LYS A 12 8.94 8.75 -23.62
CA LYS A 12 8.79 9.85 -24.58
C LYS A 12 9.53 11.07 -24.08
N GLN A 13 10.50 11.52 -24.83
CA GLN A 13 11.21 12.76 -24.53
C GLN A 13 10.26 13.94 -24.77
N GLU A 14 9.98 14.68 -23.74
CA GLU A 14 9.23 15.92 -23.78
C GLU A 14 10.17 17.05 -23.39
N LEU A 15 10.19 18.11 -24.18
CA LEU A 15 11.11 19.22 -23.93
C LEU A 15 10.67 19.99 -22.68
N ILE A 16 11.53 19.97 -21.67
CA ILE A 16 11.47 20.89 -20.54
C ILE A 16 12.02 22.24 -21.02
N SER A 17 11.24 23.29 -20.90
CA SER A 17 11.67 24.67 -21.25
C SER A 17 12.78 25.14 -20.32
N ASP A 18 13.54 26.17 -20.75
CA ASP A 18 14.59 26.74 -19.91
C ASP A 18 14.02 27.38 -18.64
N ASP A 19 12.79 27.90 -18.69
CA ASP A 19 12.08 28.37 -17.50
C ASP A 19 11.78 27.23 -16.52
N GLN A 20 11.24 26.11 -17.04
CA GLN A 20 10.97 24.91 -16.22
C GLN A 20 12.26 24.37 -15.59
N LYS A 21 13.38 24.34 -16.33
CA LYS A 21 14.69 23.95 -15.78
C LYS A 21 15.09 24.84 -14.60
N ARG A 22 14.95 26.17 -14.77
CA ARG A 22 15.28 27.13 -13.69
C ARG A 22 14.39 26.90 -12.45
N TRP A 23 13.09 26.62 -12.63
CA TRP A 23 12.20 26.35 -11.50
C TRP A 23 12.53 25.02 -10.82
N ILE A 24 12.88 23.98 -11.58
CA ILE A 24 13.34 22.69 -11.05
C ILE A 24 14.63 22.92 -10.20
N ASP A 25 15.63 23.57 -10.77
CA ASP A 25 16.91 23.82 -10.08
C ASP A 25 16.71 24.68 -8.83
N SER A 26 15.86 25.73 -8.93
CA SER A 26 15.50 26.57 -7.78
C SER A 26 14.85 25.74 -6.68
N ALA A 27 13.85 24.92 -7.00
CA ALA A 27 13.17 24.08 -6.01
C ALA A 27 14.10 23.06 -5.36
N ILE A 28 14.94 22.38 -6.17
CA ILE A 28 15.91 21.39 -5.67
C ILE A 28 16.93 22.04 -4.72
N SER A 29 17.37 23.26 -5.00
CA SER A 29 18.32 23.97 -4.15
C SER A 29 17.78 24.29 -2.74
N LEU A 30 16.47 24.22 -2.57
CA LEU A 30 15.76 24.45 -1.30
C LEU A 30 15.49 23.18 -0.50
N ILE A 31 15.85 21.99 -1.01
CA ILE A 31 15.68 20.72 -0.26
C ILE A 31 16.56 20.77 0.99
N ASP A 32 15.94 20.48 2.14
CA ASP A 32 16.60 20.48 3.44
C ASP A 32 16.53 19.07 4.07
N GLU A 33 17.66 18.38 4.04
CA GLU A 33 17.79 17.01 4.56
C GLU A 33 17.44 16.93 6.05
N GLU A 34 17.90 17.91 6.85
CA GLU A 34 17.64 17.90 8.30
C GLU A 34 16.16 18.21 8.60
N ALA A 35 15.55 19.13 7.87
CA ALA A 35 14.11 19.39 7.98
C ALA A 35 13.30 18.15 7.62
N MET A 36 13.67 17.40 6.57
CA MET A 36 13.05 16.12 6.21
C MET A 36 13.20 15.09 7.33
N ARG A 37 14.39 14.98 7.92
CA ARG A 37 14.66 14.05 9.04
C ARG A 37 13.79 14.37 10.25
N GLN A 38 13.72 15.64 10.63
CA GLN A 38 12.90 16.08 11.77
C GLN A 38 11.41 15.92 11.51
N PHE A 39 10.93 16.22 10.29
CA PHE A 39 9.54 15.98 9.91
C PHE A 39 9.18 14.48 9.98
N ASN A 40 10.05 13.62 9.45
CA ASN A 40 9.86 12.17 9.49
C ASN A 40 9.83 11.64 10.94
N LEU A 41 10.76 12.09 11.78
CA LEU A 41 10.80 11.75 13.21
C LEU A 41 9.49 12.14 13.92
N GLN A 42 9.06 13.39 13.76
CA GLN A 42 7.85 13.91 14.41
C GLN A 42 6.61 13.16 13.95
N LEU A 43 6.42 12.97 12.63
CA LEU A 43 5.28 12.23 12.11
C LEU A 43 5.30 10.75 12.54
N THR A 44 6.48 10.14 12.59
CA THR A 44 6.62 8.73 13.02
C THR A 44 6.26 8.55 14.49
N SER A 45 6.53 9.56 15.32
CA SER A 45 6.20 9.55 16.75
C SER A 45 4.69 9.71 17.03
N ILE A 46 3.88 10.05 16.02
CA ILE A 46 2.42 10.08 16.16
C ILE A 46 1.86 8.70 15.80
N HIS A 47 1.26 8.03 16.77
CA HIS A 47 0.67 6.71 16.58
C HIS A 47 -0.55 6.79 15.65
N SER A 48 -0.57 5.98 14.59
CA SER A 48 -1.63 6.02 13.57
C SER A 48 -1.90 4.63 12.97
N PRO A 49 -2.30 3.64 13.77
CA PRO A 49 -2.71 2.36 13.22
C PRO A 49 -3.98 2.55 12.38
N THR A 50 -4.23 1.62 11.47
CA THR A 50 -5.40 1.67 10.59
C THR A 50 -6.69 1.86 11.38
N GLY A 51 -7.44 2.89 11.03
CA GLY A 51 -8.68 3.29 11.71
C GLY A 51 -8.51 4.30 12.84
N TYR A 52 -7.28 4.68 13.21
CA TYR A 52 -6.98 5.62 14.29
C TYR A 52 -6.00 6.72 13.84
N GLU A 53 -6.23 7.28 12.65
CA GLU A 53 -5.31 8.20 11.99
C GLU A 53 -5.60 9.68 12.28
N ARG A 54 -6.63 9.99 13.07
CA ARG A 54 -7.09 11.37 13.31
C ARG A 54 -5.95 12.29 13.75
N GLU A 55 -5.19 11.91 14.77
CA GLU A 55 -4.13 12.74 15.33
C GLU A 55 -3.05 13.05 14.29
N ALA A 56 -2.60 12.04 13.57
CA ALA A 56 -1.57 12.19 12.53
C ALA A 56 -2.06 13.10 11.39
N ASN A 57 -3.30 12.93 10.93
CA ASN A 57 -3.85 13.76 9.85
C ASN A 57 -4.15 15.19 10.30
N GLN A 58 -4.57 15.42 11.54
CA GLN A 58 -4.73 16.77 12.08
C GLN A 58 -3.37 17.48 12.23
N TRP A 59 -2.33 16.77 12.66
CA TRP A 59 -0.97 17.28 12.70
C TRP A 59 -0.49 17.64 11.28
N LEU A 60 -0.73 16.80 10.29
CA LEU A 60 -0.41 17.08 8.88
C LEU A 60 -1.13 18.32 8.36
N VAL A 61 -2.41 18.51 8.67
CA VAL A 61 -3.16 19.73 8.32
C VAL A 61 -2.50 20.96 8.92
N SER A 62 -2.10 20.91 10.19
CA SER A 62 -1.41 22.01 10.85
C SER A 62 -0.06 22.32 10.19
N HIS A 63 0.69 21.29 9.80
CA HIS A 63 1.92 21.44 9.04
C HIS A 63 1.68 22.07 7.66
N MET A 64 0.69 21.59 6.91
CA MET A 64 0.29 22.16 5.62
C MET A 64 -0.06 23.65 5.73
N GLN A 65 -0.78 24.05 6.80
CA GLN A 65 -1.09 25.45 7.09
C GLN A 65 0.16 26.26 7.35
N SER A 66 1.11 25.72 8.12
CA SER A 66 2.35 26.43 8.47
C SER A 66 3.22 26.77 7.26
N ILE A 67 3.16 25.97 6.21
CA ILE A 67 3.83 26.23 4.93
C ILE A 67 2.94 26.97 3.91
N GLY A 68 1.78 27.45 4.34
CA GLY A 68 0.90 28.32 3.56
C GLY A 68 0.02 27.62 2.51
N LEU A 69 -0.34 26.34 2.71
CA LEU A 69 -1.32 25.66 1.89
C LEU A 69 -2.74 25.97 2.35
N ASN A 70 -3.68 26.01 1.41
CA ASN A 70 -5.09 25.91 1.74
C ASN A 70 -5.40 24.47 2.12
N SER A 71 -5.61 24.21 3.41
CA SER A 71 -5.72 22.83 3.91
C SER A 71 -6.86 22.65 4.91
N PHE A 72 -7.38 21.42 4.95
CA PHE A 72 -8.46 21.04 5.86
C PHE A 72 -8.35 19.56 6.25
N TYR A 73 -8.91 19.25 7.41
CA TYR A 73 -9.13 17.87 7.86
C TYR A 73 -10.51 17.40 7.39
N GLN A 74 -10.54 16.31 6.63
CA GLN A 74 -11.79 15.66 6.20
C GLN A 74 -12.08 14.50 7.15
N SER A 75 -13.03 14.68 8.07
CA SER A 75 -13.40 13.65 9.04
C SER A 75 -14.18 12.53 8.37
N MET A 76 -13.81 11.29 8.63
CA MET A 76 -14.58 10.11 8.26
C MET A 76 -15.45 9.62 9.42
N ASP A 77 -14.87 9.54 10.61
CA ASP A 77 -15.55 9.19 11.86
C ASP A 77 -14.85 9.84 13.07
N SER A 78 -15.10 9.32 14.30
CA SER A 78 -14.48 9.85 15.53
C SER A 78 -12.98 9.70 15.58
N ASP A 79 -12.38 8.72 14.89
CA ASP A 79 -10.97 8.33 15.08
C ASP A 79 -10.15 8.38 13.78
N SER A 80 -10.80 8.50 12.62
CA SER A 80 -10.17 8.49 11.32
C SER A 80 -10.61 9.66 10.42
N GLY A 81 -9.78 9.99 9.44
CA GLY A 81 -10.02 11.02 8.44
C GLY A 81 -8.81 11.25 7.56
N ASN A 82 -8.87 12.32 6.77
CA ASN A 82 -7.89 12.64 5.75
C ASN A 82 -7.34 14.06 5.94
N ALA A 83 -6.07 14.26 5.62
CA ALA A 83 -5.44 15.58 5.53
C ALA A 83 -5.29 15.97 4.06
N ILE A 84 -5.85 17.11 3.68
CA ILE A 84 -5.79 17.62 2.31
C ILE A 84 -5.25 19.05 2.33
N GLY A 85 -4.23 19.33 1.50
CA GLY A 85 -3.67 20.66 1.29
C GLY A 85 -3.52 20.97 -0.19
N THR A 86 -3.73 22.22 -0.59
CA THR A 86 -3.70 22.63 -2.00
C THR A 86 -2.89 23.90 -2.19
N ILE A 87 -1.99 23.90 -3.17
CA ILE A 87 -1.45 25.10 -3.81
C ILE A 87 -2.31 25.36 -5.04
N LYS A 88 -3.02 26.50 -5.05
CA LYS A 88 -3.84 26.90 -6.20
C LYS A 88 -2.97 27.36 -7.35
N GLY A 89 -3.22 26.81 -8.55
CA GLY A 89 -2.74 27.33 -9.82
C GLY A 89 -3.61 28.45 -10.37
N THR A 90 -3.28 28.93 -11.57
CA THR A 90 -4.10 29.96 -12.27
C THR A 90 -5.41 29.40 -12.82
N GLY A 91 -5.55 28.08 -12.96
CA GLY A 91 -6.71 27.38 -13.50
C GLY A 91 -6.58 26.97 -14.97
N ASP A 92 -5.52 27.37 -15.64
CA ASP A 92 -5.29 27.08 -17.07
C ASP A 92 -4.53 25.78 -17.35
N GLY A 93 -4.09 25.08 -16.31
CA GLY A 93 -3.31 23.85 -16.40
C GLY A 93 -3.97 22.63 -15.77
N SER A 94 -3.32 21.49 -15.92
CA SER A 94 -3.78 20.23 -15.30
C SER A 94 -3.39 20.13 -13.84
N SER A 95 -4.34 19.72 -13.02
CA SER A 95 -4.13 19.49 -11.59
C SER A 95 -3.43 18.16 -11.33
N LEU A 96 -2.62 18.13 -10.29
CA LEU A 96 -1.86 16.95 -9.86
C LEU A 96 -2.07 16.69 -8.37
N MET A 97 -2.43 15.45 -8.03
CA MET A 97 -2.50 14.96 -6.65
C MET A 97 -1.24 14.16 -6.32
N LEU A 98 -0.57 14.51 -5.24
CA LEU A 98 0.44 13.67 -4.57
C LEU A 98 -0.22 13.00 -3.38
N TYR A 99 -0.13 11.68 -3.32
CA TYR A 99 -0.84 10.86 -2.36
C TYR A 99 0.06 9.88 -1.63
N ALA A 100 -0.15 9.71 -0.34
CA ALA A 100 0.29 8.57 0.44
C ALA A 100 -0.68 8.35 1.62
N PRO A 101 -0.97 7.10 2.03
CA PRO A 101 -1.71 6.86 3.26
C PRO A 101 -0.84 7.19 4.47
N VAL A 102 -1.46 7.36 5.66
CA VAL A 102 -0.76 7.68 6.91
C VAL A 102 -0.77 6.54 7.92
N ASP A 103 -1.61 5.54 7.69
CA ASP A 103 -1.84 4.45 8.62
C ASP A 103 -0.73 3.39 8.60
N THR A 104 -0.41 2.87 9.78
CA THR A 104 0.60 1.83 9.98
C THR A 104 0.00 0.43 9.93
N HIS A 105 0.83 -0.55 9.54
CA HIS A 105 0.44 -1.96 9.39
C HIS A 105 0.34 -2.72 10.72
N LEU A 106 0.84 -2.15 11.81
CA LEU A 106 0.77 -2.69 13.16
C LEU A 106 0.04 -1.71 14.06
N ASP A 107 -0.59 -2.25 15.10
CA ASP A 107 -1.17 -1.48 16.19
C ASP A 107 -0.11 -1.01 17.21
N SER A 108 1.09 -1.62 17.19
CA SER A 108 2.13 -1.47 18.20
C SER A 108 1.63 -1.79 19.64
N ILE A 109 0.72 -2.73 19.73
CA ILE A 109 0.16 -3.23 20.98
C ILE A 109 0.59 -4.69 21.15
N PRO A 110 1.46 -5.02 22.13
CA PRO A 110 2.00 -6.39 22.26
C PRO A 110 0.93 -7.48 22.34
N SER A 111 -0.21 -7.21 22.97
CA SER A 111 -1.30 -8.20 23.09
C SER A 111 -2.05 -8.45 21.77
N ARG A 112 -1.90 -7.59 20.77
CA ARG A 112 -2.49 -7.74 19.42
C ARG A 112 -1.46 -8.26 18.42
N ASP A 113 -0.26 -7.71 18.45
CA ASP A 113 0.74 -7.94 17.42
C ASP A 113 1.65 -9.15 17.71
N VAL A 114 1.92 -9.45 19.00
CA VAL A 114 2.67 -10.64 19.42
C VAL A 114 1.71 -11.81 19.63
N PRO A 115 1.99 -13.06 19.15
CA PRO A 115 3.28 -13.50 18.57
C PRO A 115 3.38 -13.40 17.04
N TRP A 116 2.39 -12.87 16.32
CA TRP A 116 2.40 -12.96 14.84
C TRP A 116 3.51 -12.16 14.17
N VAL A 117 4.00 -11.08 14.78
CA VAL A 117 5.18 -10.33 14.31
C VAL A 117 6.51 -10.88 14.84
N GLY A 118 6.47 -11.86 15.75
CA GLY A 118 7.64 -12.41 16.44
C GLY A 118 7.44 -12.48 17.96
N PRO A 119 8.50 -12.81 18.73
CA PRO A 119 8.39 -12.96 20.18
C PRO A 119 8.20 -11.63 20.94
N GLU A 120 8.55 -10.52 20.30
CA GLU A 120 8.44 -9.17 20.86
C GLU A 120 8.35 -8.11 19.75
N LEU A 121 7.91 -6.90 20.12
CA LEU A 121 7.95 -5.74 19.22
C LEU A 121 9.39 -5.18 19.16
N ARG A 122 9.99 -5.19 17.98
CA ARG A 122 11.28 -4.58 17.70
C ARG A 122 11.18 -3.04 17.71
N PRO A 123 12.32 -2.31 17.77
CA PRO A 123 12.31 -0.84 17.72
C PRO A 123 11.59 -0.26 16.50
N ASP A 124 11.75 -0.88 15.32
CA ASP A 124 11.11 -0.49 14.07
C ASP A 124 9.59 -0.77 14.01
N MET A 125 9.05 -1.40 15.06
CA MET A 125 7.63 -1.71 15.23
C MET A 125 6.96 -0.87 16.32
N LYS A 126 7.66 0.11 16.88
CA LYS A 126 7.18 0.97 17.97
C LYS A 126 6.97 2.41 17.51
N PRO A 127 6.00 3.15 18.07
CA PRO A 127 5.78 4.55 17.71
C PRO A 127 6.83 5.48 18.32
N GLU A 128 7.58 5.04 19.35
CA GLU A 128 8.68 5.81 19.95
C GLU A 128 9.85 5.92 18.97
N ALA A 129 9.73 6.85 18.02
CA ALA A 129 10.72 7.03 16.97
C ALA A 129 11.97 7.74 17.49
N TYR A 130 13.13 7.41 16.90
CA TYR A 130 14.40 8.05 17.22
C TYR A 130 15.29 8.15 15.97
N ILE A 131 16.29 9.03 16.05
CA ILE A 131 17.35 9.11 15.04
C ILE A 131 18.51 8.23 15.50
N ALA A 132 18.91 7.28 14.65
CA ALA A 132 20.05 6.43 14.89
C ALA A 132 21.37 7.17 14.61
N ASP A 133 22.52 6.62 15.08
CA ASP A 133 23.84 7.25 14.92
C ASP A 133 24.23 7.50 13.46
N ASN A 134 23.72 6.72 12.52
CA ASN A 134 23.93 6.89 11.08
C ASN A 134 22.96 7.91 10.44
N GLY A 135 22.08 8.55 11.21
CA GLY A 135 21.12 9.54 10.75
C GLY A 135 19.79 8.98 10.25
N ASP A 136 19.57 7.67 10.29
CA ASP A 136 18.28 7.05 9.94
C ASP A 136 17.22 7.35 11.00
N VAL A 137 15.97 7.45 10.56
CA VAL A 137 14.83 7.51 11.48
C VAL A 137 14.26 6.12 11.65
N ILE A 138 14.24 5.64 12.90
CA ILE A 138 13.73 4.31 13.27
C ILE A 138 12.44 4.49 14.08
N GLY A 139 11.42 3.76 13.69
CA GLY A 139 10.10 3.73 14.36
C GLY A 139 9.02 3.19 13.43
N LEU A 140 7.87 2.82 13.98
CA LEU A 140 6.78 2.21 13.24
C LEU A 140 6.31 3.10 12.08
N GLY A 141 6.48 2.60 10.87
CA GLY A 141 6.06 3.29 9.66
C GLY A 141 6.97 4.42 9.20
N SER A 142 8.17 4.60 9.78
CA SER A 142 9.08 5.71 9.42
C SER A 142 9.40 5.74 7.92
N SER A 143 9.55 4.60 7.28
CA SER A 143 9.71 4.47 5.83
C SER A 143 8.35 4.35 5.13
N ASN A 144 7.55 3.35 5.47
CA ASN A 144 6.23 3.10 4.88
C ASN A 144 5.15 3.11 5.99
N PRO A 145 4.27 4.12 6.04
CA PRO A 145 4.01 5.14 5.01
C PRO A 145 4.64 6.52 5.23
N LYS A 146 5.20 6.82 6.40
CA LYS A 146 5.52 8.19 6.83
C LYS A 146 6.72 8.80 6.08
N GLY A 147 7.67 7.98 5.65
CA GLY A 147 8.74 8.41 4.74
C GLY A 147 8.24 8.88 3.38
N MET A 148 7.18 8.25 2.87
CA MET A 148 6.52 8.66 1.63
C MET A 148 5.89 10.05 1.77
N ILE A 149 5.20 10.28 2.88
CA ILE A 149 4.60 11.57 3.23
C ILE A 149 5.70 12.63 3.39
N THR A 150 6.86 12.27 3.97
CA THR A 150 8.02 13.15 4.11
C THR A 150 8.52 13.63 2.76
N ALA A 151 8.67 12.73 1.78
CA ALA A 151 9.10 13.11 0.44
C ALA A 151 8.08 14.03 -0.27
N ILE A 152 6.79 13.78 -0.10
CA ILE A 152 5.70 14.63 -0.61
C ILE A 152 5.74 16.00 0.07
N ALA A 153 5.82 16.03 1.39
CA ALA A 153 5.84 17.28 2.19
C ALA A 153 6.96 18.20 1.73
N GLU A 154 8.16 17.66 1.58
CA GLU A 154 9.31 18.43 1.12
C GLU A 154 9.15 18.90 -0.33
N ALA A 155 8.69 18.04 -1.24
CA ALA A 155 8.42 18.44 -2.63
C ALA A 155 7.43 19.62 -2.70
N VAL A 156 6.32 19.52 -1.97
CA VAL A 156 5.29 20.58 -1.92
C VAL A 156 5.84 21.86 -1.28
N ARG A 157 6.60 21.74 -0.18
CA ARG A 157 7.23 22.88 0.50
C ARG A 157 8.16 23.66 -0.42
N VAL A 158 9.07 22.97 -1.12
CA VAL A 158 10.06 23.64 -1.98
C VAL A 158 9.42 24.19 -3.25
N ILE A 159 8.41 23.56 -3.81
CA ILE A 159 7.62 24.11 -4.93
C ILE A 159 6.95 25.43 -4.50
N LYS A 160 6.32 25.45 -3.33
CA LYS A 160 5.70 26.67 -2.78
C LYS A 160 6.75 27.76 -2.56
N ALA A 161 7.90 27.42 -1.96
CA ALA A 161 8.97 28.37 -1.63
C ALA A 161 9.71 28.88 -2.88
N SER A 162 9.86 28.08 -3.92
CA SER A 162 10.50 28.49 -5.19
C SER A 162 9.69 29.52 -5.97
N GLY A 163 8.39 29.63 -5.70
CA GLY A 163 7.51 30.51 -6.45
C GLY A 163 7.24 30.09 -7.88
N ALA A 164 7.45 28.80 -8.23
CA ALA A 164 7.15 28.27 -9.56
C ALA A 164 5.69 28.58 -9.94
N PRO A 165 5.42 29.14 -11.15
CA PRO A 165 4.08 29.59 -11.53
C PRO A 165 3.22 28.41 -11.97
N LEU A 166 2.48 27.82 -11.05
CA LEU A 166 1.59 26.72 -11.33
C LEU A 166 0.37 27.21 -12.10
N LYS A 167 0.03 26.54 -13.19
CA LYS A 167 -1.21 26.71 -13.95
C LYS A 167 -2.30 25.76 -13.41
N GLY A 168 -1.97 24.52 -13.11
CA GLY A 168 -2.85 23.56 -12.46
C GLY A 168 -2.68 23.55 -10.94
N ASP A 169 -3.71 23.11 -10.24
CA ASP A 169 -3.65 22.94 -8.78
C ASP A 169 -2.69 21.80 -8.40
N LEU A 170 -1.88 22.00 -7.36
CA LEU A 170 -1.11 20.93 -6.73
C LEU A 170 -1.78 20.55 -5.42
N ILE A 171 -2.20 19.29 -5.32
CA ILE A 171 -2.91 18.74 -4.16
C ILE A 171 -2.00 17.75 -3.44
N TRP A 172 -1.80 17.95 -2.15
CA TRP A 172 -1.23 16.96 -1.25
C TRP A 172 -2.33 16.31 -0.44
N ALA A 173 -2.50 14.99 -0.58
CA ALA A 173 -3.46 14.21 0.16
C ALA A 173 -2.76 13.11 0.99
N SER A 174 -3.07 13.06 2.28
CA SER A 174 -2.72 11.94 3.17
C SER A 174 -4.00 11.39 3.78
N CYS A 175 -4.29 10.12 3.50
CA CYS A 175 -5.56 9.52 3.92
C CYS A 175 -5.35 8.44 4.97
N GLY A 176 -6.35 8.24 5.82
CA GLY A 176 -6.46 7.08 6.69
C GLY A 176 -6.94 5.84 5.94
N GLY A 177 -6.81 4.68 6.57
CA GLY A 177 -7.38 3.42 6.07
C GLY A 177 -6.77 2.91 4.77
N GLY A 178 -5.49 3.16 4.51
CA GLY A 178 -4.80 2.67 3.31
C GLY A 178 -4.30 1.23 3.41
N MET A 179 -4.10 0.70 4.62
CA MET A 179 -3.59 -0.65 4.77
C MET A 179 -4.65 -1.70 4.41
N PRO A 180 -4.22 -2.88 3.89
CA PRO A 180 -5.12 -3.99 3.62
C PRO A 180 -5.53 -4.64 4.95
N SER A 181 -6.55 -4.10 5.60
CA SER A 181 -7.11 -4.60 6.85
C SER A 181 -8.64 -4.55 6.83
N LYS A 182 -9.26 -5.29 7.72
CA LYS A 182 -10.70 -5.25 8.01
C LYS A 182 -10.88 -4.99 9.51
N PRO A 183 -11.98 -4.35 9.93
CA PRO A 183 -12.29 -4.22 11.34
C PRO A 183 -12.44 -5.59 12.01
N ASP A 184 -12.10 -5.67 13.29
CA ASP A 184 -12.41 -6.84 14.09
C ASP A 184 -13.94 -7.00 14.17
N GLU A 185 -14.44 -8.24 14.30
CA GLU A 185 -15.88 -8.53 14.38
C GLU A 185 -16.55 -7.86 15.59
N SER A 186 -15.78 -7.52 16.62
CA SER A 186 -16.24 -6.79 17.80
C SER A 186 -16.30 -5.27 17.61
N GLU A 187 -15.74 -4.72 16.54
CA GLU A 187 -15.73 -3.28 16.29
C GLU A 187 -17.05 -2.81 15.66
N VAL A 188 -17.52 -1.65 16.12
CA VAL A 188 -18.73 -0.99 15.57
C VAL A 188 -18.46 -0.39 14.18
N ARG A 189 -17.20 -0.08 13.89
CA ARG A 189 -16.79 0.52 12.62
C ARG A 189 -16.91 -0.47 11.47
N GLN A 190 -17.60 -0.06 10.40
CA GLN A 190 -17.86 -0.91 9.22
C GLN A 190 -16.84 -0.72 8.10
N ALA A 191 -16.24 0.48 7.96
CA ALA A 191 -15.23 0.81 6.96
C ALA A 191 -13.88 1.07 7.64
N HIS A 192 -12.89 0.25 7.29
CA HIS A 192 -11.59 0.25 7.94
C HIS A 192 -10.58 -0.37 6.98
N GLY A 193 -9.52 0.34 6.63
CA GLY A 193 -8.55 -0.14 5.65
C GLY A 193 -9.06 -0.22 4.20
N LEU A 194 -8.34 -0.94 3.36
CA LEU A 194 -8.67 -1.20 1.95
C LEU A 194 -8.96 0.08 1.13
N GLY A 195 -8.22 1.18 1.40
CA GLY A 195 -8.39 2.44 0.67
C GLY A 195 -9.69 3.19 1.02
N SER A 196 -10.26 2.94 2.22
CA SER A 196 -11.49 3.61 2.65
C SER A 196 -11.35 5.12 2.68
N GLY A 197 -10.22 5.65 3.15
CA GLY A 197 -9.98 7.09 3.23
C GLY A 197 -9.86 7.75 1.86
N VAL A 198 -9.09 7.19 0.95
CA VAL A 198 -8.94 7.75 -0.39
C VAL A 198 -10.23 7.65 -1.19
N SER A 199 -10.97 6.56 -1.06
CA SER A 199 -12.30 6.42 -1.69
C SER A 199 -13.28 7.45 -1.15
N TYR A 200 -13.31 7.65 0.17
CA TYR A 200 -14.11 8.68 0.82
C TYR A 200 -13.73 10.09 0.32
N MET A 201 -12.42 10.38 0.24
CA MET A 201 -11.91 11.66 -0.22
C MET A 201 -12.41 12.01 -1.63
N ILE A 202 -12.25 11.09 -2.57
CA ILE A 202 -12.62 11.30 -3.98
C ILE A 202 -14.15 11.41 -4.10
N ASN A 203 -14.91 10.55 -3.43
CA ASN A 203 -16.37 10.57 -3.45
C ASN A 203 -16.97 11.86 -2.84
N HIS A 204 -16.17 12.60 -2.03
CA HIS A 204 -16.56 13.90 -1.46
C HIS A 204 -15.91 15.09 -2.17
N GLY A 205 -15.53 14.92 -3.43
CA GLY A 205 -15.21 16.01 -4.35
C GLY A 205 -13.75 16.44 -4.39
N VAL A 206 -12.84 15.76 -3.68
CA VAL A 206 -11.38 16.00 -3.83
C VAL A 206 -10.87 15.15 -4.98
N THR A 207 -10.61 15.78 -6.11
CA THR A 207 -10.19 15.12 -7.35
C THR A 207 -9.12 15.94 -8.07
N SER A 208 -8.45 15.32 -9.04
CA SER A 208 -7.42 15.95 -9.90
C SER A 208 -7.42 15.31 -11.28
N ASP A 209 -6.76 15.97 -12.24
CA ASP A 209 -6.59 15.40 -13.59
C ASP A 209 -5.61 14.23 -13.60
N PHE A 210 -4.58 14.29 -12.74
CA PHE A 210 -3.55 13.27 -12.60
C PHE A 210 -3.21 13.02 -11.13
N GLY A 211 -2.65 11.84 -10.85
CA GLY A 211 -2.17 11.50 -9.52
C GLY A 211 -0.81 10.82 -9.52
N ILE A 212 -0.11 10.94 -8.38
CA ILE A 212 1.06 10.14 -8.05
C ILE A 212 0.86 9.57 -6.65
N ILE A 213 1.01 8.25 -6.52
CA ILE A 213 1.15 7.61 -5.21
C ILE A 213 2.62 7.31 -4.95
N VAL A 214 3.09 7.67 -3.75
CA VAL A 214 4.43 7.30 -3.31
C VAL A 214 4.34 6.01 -2.49
N LYS A 215 5.06 4.95 -2.91
CA LYS A 215 5.10 3.63 -2.25
C LYS A 215 6.46 2.97 -2.48
N PRO A 216 6.91 2.01 -1.64
CA PRO A 216 8.21 1.36 -1.83
C PRO A 216 8.40 0.76 -3.22
N GLY A 217 9.62 0.86 -3.74
CA GLY A 217 10.05 0.37 -5.03
C GLY A 217 10.51 1.49 -5.96
N TRP A 218 11.82 1.58 -6.20
CA TRP A 218 12.46 2.61 -7.04
C TRP A 218 12.25 2.31 -8.52
N ALA A 219 11.04 2.53 -8.96
CA ALA A 219 10.59 2.48 -10.35
C ALA A 219 9.26 3.21 -10.47
N VAL A 220 8.89 3.60 -11.68
CA VAL A 220 7.53 4.05 -11.99
C VAL A 220 6.70 2.85 -12.43
N SER A 221 5.53 2.68 -11.82
CA SER A 221 4.60 1.60 -12.14
C SER A 221 3.24 2.18 -12.52
N TRP A 222 2.63 1.63 -13.56
CA TRP A 222 1.35 2.06 -14.10
C TRP A 222 0.21 1.07 -13.85
N GLU A 223 0.52 -0.07 -13.25
CA GLU A 223 -0.49 -1.04 -12.84
C GLU A 223 -0.11 -1.74 -11.53
N GLU A 224 -1.09 -2.22 -10.83
CA GLU A 224 -0.95 -2.95 -9.58
C GLU A 224 -2.00 -4.03 -9.45
N VAL A 225 -1.67 -5.06 -8.66
CA VAL A 225 -2.61 -6.11 -8.29
C VAL A 225 -3.71 -5.58 -7.38
N GLY A 226 -4.87 -6.21 -7.47
CA GLY A 226 -5.90 -6.19 -6.44
C GLY A 226 -5.73 -7.33 -5.44
N LEU A 227 -6.71 -7.50 -4.57
CA LEU A 227 -6.75 -8.63 -3.64
C LEU A 227 -8.15 -9.23 -3.51
N CYS A 228 -8.18 -10.51 -3.15
CA CYS A 228 -9.38 -11.26 -2.82
C CYS A 228 -9.07 -12.11 -1.59
N TRP A 229 -9.79 -11.88 -0.49
CA TRP A 229 -9.61 -12.67 0.73
C TRP A 229 -10.68 -13.72 0.85
N PHE A 230 -10.25 -14.92 1.21
CA PHE A 230 -11.12 -16.05 1.42
C PHE A 230 -10.98 -16.55 2.86
N LYS A 231 -12.12 -16.96 3.42
CA LYS A 231 -12.20 -17.72 4.65
C LYS A 231 -12.65 -19.13 4.27
N VAL A 232 -11.91 -20.13 4.71
CA VAL A 232 -12.26 -21.54 4.56
C VAL A 232 -12.53 -22.11 5.93
N THR A 233 -13.69 -22.71 6.12
CA THR A 233 -14.12 -23.39 7.34
C THR A 233 -14.00 -24.89 7.12
N VAL A 234 -13.14 -25.52 7.91
CA VAL A 234 -12.97 -26.99 7.90
C VAL A 234 -13.73 -27.58 9.08
N ASN A 235 -14.77 -28.34 8.79
CA ASN A 235 -15.62 -28.98 9.77
C ASN A 235 -15.05 -30.31 10.24
N GLY A 236 -15.13 -30.54 11.52
CA GLY A 236 -14.73 -31.77 12.19
C GLY A 236 -15.65 -32.08 13.37
N GLN A 237 -15.10 -32.62 14.42
CA GLN A 237 -15.85 -33.00 15.63
C GLN A 237 -15.09 -32.56 16.86
N MET A 238 -15.80 -31.96 17.83
CA MET A 238 -15.28 -31.83 19.17
C MET A 238 -15.20 -33.19 19.84
N GLY A 239 -14.12 -33.46 20.52
CA GLY A 239 -13.93 -34.71 21.23
C GLY A 239 -13.10 -34.54 22.50
N TYR A 240 -12.85 -35.66 23.17
CA TYR A 240 -11.87 -35.75 24.24
C TYR A 240 -10.65 -36.51 23.78
N ALA A 241 -9.46 -35.94 23.88
CA ALA A 241 -8.23 -36.46 23.28
C ALA A 241 -7.93 -37.92 23.69
N GLY A 242 -8.27 -38.32 24.93
CA GLY A 242 -8.11 -39.70 25.42
C GLY A 242 -9.03 -40.72 24.73
N MET A 243 -10.02 -40.28 23.95
CA MET A 243 -11.01 -41.16 23.31
C MET A 243 -11.07 -41.06 21.80
N THR A 244 -10.47 -40.03 21.18
CA THR A 244 -10.60 -39.77 19.72
C THR A 244 -10.17 -40.95 18.85
N ARG A 245 -9.17 -41.72 19.27
CA ARG A 245 -8.69 -42.92 18.58
C ARG A 245 -9.63 -44.12 18.72
N SER A 246 -10.55 -44.11 19.67
CA SER A 246 -11.53 -45.17 19.91
C SER A 246 -12.82 -45.01 19.07
N PHE A 247 -13.00 -43.87 18.41
CA PHE A 247 -14.14 -43.59 17.57
C PHE A 247 -13.74 -43.70 16.08
N PRO A 248 -14.14 -44.79 15.36
CA PRO A 248 -13.91 -44.89 13.93
C PRO A 248 -14.54 -43.68 13.21
N GLY A 249 -13.78 -43.04 12.32
CA GLY A 249 -14.27 -41.91 11.55
C GLY A 249 -14.27 -40.56 12.31
N PHE A 250 -13.64 -40.48 13.51
CA PHE A 250 -13.46 -39.19 14.18
C PHE A 250 -12.71 -38.21 13.29
N ARG A 251 -13.33 -37.04 13.04
CA ARG A 251 -12.77 -35.97 12.19
C ARG A 251 -12.17 -34.88 13.04
N ASN A 252 -10.85 -34.81 13.07
CA ASN A 252 -10.12 -33.71 13.72
C ASN A 252 -9.98 -32.56 12.72
N SER A 253 -10.68 -31.45 12.97
CA SER A 253 -10.68 -30.28 12.08
C SER A 253 -9.28 -29.72 11.82
N VAL A 254 -8.40 -29.73 12.82
CA VAL A 254 -7.01 -29.22 12.69
C VAL A 254 -6.19 -30.12 11.74
N VAL A 255 -6.34 -31.43 11.84
CA VAL A 255 -5.67 -32.39 10.94
C VAL A 255 -6.22 -32.28 9.52
N HIS A 256 -7.54 -32.14 9.37
CA HIS A 256 -8.15 -31.96 8.05
C HIS A 256 -7.77 -30.59 7.42
N ALA A 257 -7.70 -29.53 8.23
CA ALA A 257 -7.19 -28.23 7.78
C ALA A 257 -5.74 -28.32 7.27
N SER A 258 -4.87 -29.08 7.97
CA SER A 258 -3.50 -29.31 7.51
C SER A 258 -3.43 -29.99 6.15
N LYS A 259 -4.29 -30.97 5.86
CA LYS A 259 -4.38 -31.59 4.54
C LYS A 259 -4.78 -30.57 3.47
N PHE A 260 -5.84 -29.80 3.74
CA PHE A 260 -6.31 -28.75 2.83
C PHE A 260 -5.22 -27.70 2.55
N ILE A 261 -4.53 -27.21 3.59
CA ILE A 261 -3.44 -26.25 3.51
C ILE A 261 -2.34 -26.76 2.58
N LEU A 262 -1.89 -28.00 2.76
CA LEU A 262 -0.82 -28.58 1.94
C LEU A 262 -1.21 -28.74 0.46
N GLU A 263 -2.46 -29.07 0.18
CA GLU A 263 -2.92 -29.15 -1.21
C GLU A 263 -3.12 -27.75 -1.84
N LEU A 264 -3.64 -26.80 -1.08
CA LEU A 264 -3.78 -25.41 -1.55
C LEU A 264 -2.42 -24.77 -1.83
N GLU A 265 -1.43 -24.99 -0.96
CA GLU A 265 -0.07 -24.46 -1.14
C GLU A 265 0.60 -24.97 -2.43
N LYS A 266 0.28 -26.16 -2.88
CA LYS A 266 0.75 -26.68 -4.18
C LYS A 266 0.11 -25.95 -5.35
N TRP A 267 -1.16 -25.56 -5.23
CA TRP A 267 -1.89 -24.88 -6.28
C TRP A 267 -1.54 -23.38 -6.42
N LEU A 268 -1.17 -22.70 -5.34
CA LEU A 268 -0.89 -21.26 -5.37
C LEU A 268 0.17 -20.86 -6.39
N PRO A 269 1.31 -21.57 -6.56
CA PRO A 269 2.28 -21.28 -7.62
C PRO A 269 1.73 -21.46 -9.04
N GLU A 270 0.82 -22.40 -9.24
CA GLU A 270 0.17 -22.64 -10.54
C GLU A 270 -0.76 -21.46 -10.87
N TYR A 271 -1.55 -21.01 -9.89
CA TYR A 271 -2.38 -19.80 -9.99
C TYR A 271 -1.55 -18.59 -10.40
N GLN A 272 -0.44 -18.35 -9.69
CA GLN A 272 0.49 -17.23 -9.98
C GLN A 272 1.02 -17.30 -11.41
N ALA A 273 1.51 -18.47 -11.84
CA ALA A 273 2.10 -18.66 -13.17
C ALA A 273 1.08 -18.45 -14.29
N GLN A 274 -0.16 -18.94 -14.09
CA GLN A 274 -1.25 -18.83 -15.07
C GLN A 274 -1.72 -17.38 -15.25
N ASN A 275 -1.69 -16.59 -14.19
CA ASN A 275 -2.27 -15.25 -14.13
C ASN A 275 -1.24 -14.12 -14.21
N THR A 276 0.06 -14.43 -14.25
CA THR A 276 1.10 -13.41 -14.45
C THR A 276 0.93 -12.70 -15.79
N SER A 277 0.82 -11.36 -15.75
CA SER A 277 0.63 -10.54 -16.94
C SER A 277 1.00 -9.08 -16.69
N GLY A 278 1.53 -8.40 -17.72
CA GLY A 278 2.03 -7.03 -17.61
C GLY A 278 3.10 -6.90 -16.53
N LEU A 279 2.97 -5.93 -15.64
CA LEU A 279 3.90 -5.76 -14.51
C LEU A 279 3.60 -6.69 -13.35
N CYS A 280 2.44 -7.34 -13.33
CA CYS A 280 1.89 -8.04 -12.18
C CYS A 280 2.11 -9.55 -12.24
N SER A 281 2.49 -10.12 -11.09
CA SER A 281 2.57 -11.57 -10.85
C SER A 281 1.81 -11.87 -9.55
N PRO A 282 0.51 -12.25 -9.64
CA PRO A 282 -0.38 -12.29 -8.49
C PRO A 282 -0.08 -13.48 -7.60
N GLN A 283 0.43 -13.23 -6.40
CA GLN A 283 0.72 -14.27 -5.41
C GLN A 283 -0.52 -14.60 -4.59
N GLY A 284 -0.55 -15.80 -4.03
CA GLY A 284 -1.47 -16.19 -2.97
C GLY A 284 -0.70 -16.56 -1.70
N ALA A 285 -1.30 -16.36 -0.55
CA ALA A 285 -0.74 -16.72 0.74
C ALA A 285 -1.81 -17.24 1.70
N ILE A 286 -1.48 -18.29 2.45
CA ILE A 286 -2.26 -18.73 3.61
C ILE A 286 -1.78 -17.92 4.78
N SER A 287 -2.60 -16.97 5.25
CA SER A 287 -2.14 -15.89 6.14
C SER A 287 -2.43 -16.14 7.61
N ALA A 288 -3.53 -16.86 7.93
CA ALA A 288 -3.89 -17.15 9.30
C ALA A 288 -4.68 -18.45 9.43
N VAL A 289 -4.57 -19.06 10.62
CA VAL A 289 -5.37 -20.23 11.03
C VAL A 289 -5.91 -19.97 12.42
N ARG A 290 -7.20 -20.20 12.62
CA ARG A 290 -7.86 -20.10 13.91
C ARG A 290 -8.48 -21.46 14.27
N ALA A 291 -8.07 -22.07 15.38
CA ALA A 291 -8.58 -23.35 15.82
C ALA A 291 -8.39 -23.57 17.32
N GLY A 292 -9.34 -24.26 17.93
CA GLY A 292 -9.25 -24.79 19.30
C GLY A 292 -9.12 -23.73 20.40
N TRP A 293 -8.84 -24.22 21.60
CA TRP A 293 -8.59 -23.39 22.76
C TRP A 293 -7.27 -23.82 23.42
N PRO A 294 -6.19 -23.02 23.32
CA PRO A 294 -4.86 -23.42 23.83
C PRO A 294 -4.85 -23.83 25.30
N ASN A 295 -5.72 -23.24 26.12
CA ASN A 295 -5.84 -23.55 27.57
C ASN A 295 -6.54 -24.88 27.83
N LYS A 296 -7.13 -25.53 26.82
CA LYS A 296 -7.84 -26.82 26.95
C LYS A 296 -7.43 -27.78 25.82
N PRO A 297 -6.15 -28.16 25.69
CA PRO A 297 -5.65 -29.00 24.59
C PRO A 297 -6.24 -30.43 24.63
N SER A 298 -6.87 -30.83 25.73
CA SER A 298 -7.56 -32.12 25.84
C SER A 298 -8.83 -32.21 24.97
N PHE A 299 -9.29 -31.10 24.38
CA PHE A 299 -10.51 -31.03 23.58
C PHE A 299 -10.23 -30.55 22.17
N PRO A 300 -10.03 -31.50 21.21
CA PRO A 300 -9.91 -31.14 19.79
C PRO A 300 -11.08 -30.30 19.30
N SER A 301 -10.80 -29.26 18.48
CA SER A 301 -11.80 -28.35 17.95
C SER A 301 -12.74 -29.02 16.95
N ALA A 302 -14.01 -28.62 16.97
CA ALA A 302 -14.98 -29.00 15.93
C ALA A 302 -14.74 -28.24 14.62
N VAL A 303 -14.15 -27.06 14.68
CA VAL A 303 -13.97 -26.17 13.52
C VAL A 303 -12.56 -25.63 13.48
N THR A 304 -12.00 -25.52 12.27
CA THR A 304 -10.77 -24.78 11.98
C THR A 304 -11.05 -23.81 10.84
N GLU A 305 -10.72 -22.55 11.04
CA GLU A 305 -10.82 -21.50 10.02
C GLU A 305 -9.45 -21.20 9.45
N ILE A 306 -9.37 -21.03 8.12
CA ILE A 306 -8.16 -20.70 7.37
C ILE A 306 -8.45 -19.42 6.59
N TYR A 307 -7.55 -18.44 6.67
CA TYR A 307 -7.65 -17.16 5.98
C TYR A 307 -6.58 -17.07 4.91
N ILE A 308 -7.01 -16.71 3.70
CA ILE A 308 -6.18 -16.75 2.50
C ILE A 308 -6.26 -15.40 1.80
N ASP A 309 -5.11 -14.83 1.48
CA ASP A 309 -4.98 -13.65 0.62
C ASP A 309 -4.59 -14.10 -0.79
N MET A 310 -5.40 -13.81 -1.78
CA MET A 310 -5.08 -14.01 -3.18
C MET A 310 -5.03 -12.67 -3.90
N ARG A 311 -4.02 -12.51 -4.76
CA ARG A 311 -3.87 -11.30 -5.57
C ARG A 311 -4.49 -11.52 -6.96
N CYS A 312 -4.94 -10.43 -7.61
CA CYS A 312 -5.44 -10.46 -8.98
C CYS A 312 -4.76 -9.36 -9.82
N THR A 313 -4.60 -9.63 -11.10
CA THR A 313 -4.06 -8.64 -12.04
C THR A 313 -5.15 -7.72 -12.59
N PRO A 314 -4.83 -6.59 -13.24
CA PRO A 314 -5.84 -5.76 -13.93
C PRO A 314 -6.61 -6.49 -15.04
N ARG A 315 -6.18 -7.68 -15.46
CA ARG A 315 -6.87 -8.54 -16.44
C ARG A 315 -7.80 -9.56 -15.81
N GLN A 316 -7.94 -9.54 -14.48
CA GLN A 316 -8.84 -10.41 -13.73
C GLN A 316 -9.83 -9.58 -12.91
N THR A 317 -11.07 -10.01 -12.91
CA THR A 317 -12.07 -9.51 -11.95
C THR A 317 -12.04 -10.33 -10.66
N PRO A 318 -12.47 -9.78 -9.51
CA PRO A 318 -12.65 -10.56 -8.29
C PRO A 318 -13.55 -11.79 -8.47
N SER A 319 -14.55 -11.70 -9.35
CA SER A 319 -15.45 -12.84 -9.66
C SER A 319 -14.72 -13.98 -10.38
N GLN A 320 -13.76 -13.67 -11.26
CA GLN A 320 -12.93 -14.69 -11.90
C GLN A 320 -12.00 -15.36 -10.88
N VAL A 321 -11.36 -14.59 -10.01
CA VAL A 321 -10.53 -15.15 -8.91
C VAL A 321 -11.37 -16.06 -8.01
N LYS A 322 -12.61 -15.64 -7.67
CA LYS A 322 -13.54 -16.47 -6.90
C LYS A 322 -13.87 -17.79 -7.60
N ALA A 323 -14.05 -17.79 -8.93
CA ALA A 323 -14.31 -19.00 -9.69
C ALA A 323 -13.08 -19.91 -9.76
N GLU A 324 -11.88 -19.39 -9.94
CA GLU A 324 -10.63 -20.14 -9.92
C GLU A 324 -10.41 -20.81 -8.56
N PHE A 325 -10.62 -20.03 -7.47
CA PHE A 325 -10.54 -20.57 -6.11
C PHE A 325 -11.59 -21.67 -5.85
N ALA A 326 -12.83 -21.49 -6.31
CA ALA A 326 -13.87 -22.50 -6.21
C ALA A 326 -13.46 -23.82 -6.88
N ASN A 327 -12.88 -23.74 -8.07
CA ASN A 327 -12.39 -24.91 -8.80
C ASN A 327 -11.24 -25.61 -8.05
N ALA A 328 -10.31 -24.84 -7.48
CA ALA A 328 -9.22 -25.40 -6.68
C ALA A 328 -9.73 -26.13 -5.45
N VAL A 329 -10.66 -25.52 -4.69
CA VAL A 329 -11.28 -26.16 -3.53
C VAL A 329 -12.03 -27.44 -3.94
N GLN A 330 -12.81 -27.39 -5.03
CA GLN A 330 -13.54 -28.58 -5.52
C GLN A 330 -12.59 -29.72 -5.89
N ASN A 331 -11.47 -29.44 -6.53
CA ASN A 331 -10.47 -30.44 -6.88
C ASN A 331 -9.83 -31.06 -5.63
N ILE A 332 -9.49 -30.22 -4.63
CA ILE A 332 -8.93 -30.69 -3.35
C ILE A 332 -9.93 -31.60 -2.61
N VAL A 333 -11.19 -31.20 -2.52
CA VAL A 333 -12.24 -32.00 -1.85
C VAL A 333 -12.50 -33.30 -2.61
N THR A 334 -12.50 -33.25 -3.93
CA THR A 334 -12.69 -34.48 -4.76
C THR A 334 -11.56 -35.49 -4.52
N ALA A 335 -10.32 -34.99 -4.39
CA ALA A 335 -9.15 -35.85 -4.10
C ALA A 335 -9.11 -36.33 -2.64
N ASN A 336 -9.80 -35.61 -1.72
CA ASN A 336 -9.84 -35.88 -0.29
C ASN A 336 -11.31 -35.93 0.21
N PRO A 337 -12.08 -36.97 -0.04
CA PRO A 337 -13.51 -37.00 0.24
C PRO A 337 -13.86 -37.03 1.75
N ASP A 338 -12.87 -37.14 2.62
CA ASP A 338 -13.02 -37.02 4.08
C ASP A 338 -13.03 -35.54 4.56
N LEU A 339 -12.70 -34.58 3.70
CA LEU A 339 -12.77 -33.18 3.99
C LEU A 339 -14.21 -32.66 3.91
N ASP A 340 -14.63 -31.97 4.96
CA ASP A 340 -15.91 -31.25 5.05
C ASP A 340 -15.60 -29.76 5.13
N ILE A 341 -15.77 -29.05 4.00
CA ILE A 341 -15.28 -27.69 3.82
C ILE A 341 -16.41 -26.79 3.32
N GLU A 342 -16.53 -25.65 4.00
CA GLU A 342 -17.26 -24.47 3.53
C GLU A 342 -16.27 -23.33 3.29
N TRP A 343 -16.61 -22.40 2.41
CA TRP A 343 -15.77 -21.23 2.17
C TRP A 343 -16.57 -20.04 1.66
N GLU A 344 -16.03 -18.85 1.91
CA GLU A 344 -16.58 -17.58 1.46
C GLU A 344 -15.48 -16.59 1.05
N MET A 345 -15.80 -15.67 0.14
CA MET A 345 -14.97 -14.50 -0.14
C MET A 345 -15.37 -13.40 0.85
N ILE A 346 -14.43 -12.99 1.69
CA ILE A 346 -14.68 -12.03 2.78
C ILE A 346 -14.22 -10.61 2.46
N ALA A 347 -13.41 -10.41 1.43
CA ALA A 347 -13.04 -9.11 0.89
C ALA A 347 -12.66 -9.22 -0.57
N ALA A 348 -12.87 -8.13 -1.31
CA ALA A 348 -12.38 -7.97 -2.68
C ALA A 348 -12.01 -6.51 -2.92
N TYR A 349 -10.84 -6.31 -3.50
CA TYR A 349 -10.34 -5.00 -3.89
C TYR A 349 -9.78 -5.11 -5.30
N PRO A 350 -10.40 -4.47 -6.30
CA PRO A 350 -10.00 -4.66 -7.70
C PRO A 350 -8.60 -4.11 -7.96
N ALA A 351 -7.90 -4.72 -8.91
CA ALA A 351 -6.64 -4.22 -9.45
C ALA A 351 -6.85 -2.92 -10.23
N GLY A 352 -5.78 -2.16 -10.46
CA GLY A 352 -5.85 -0.89 -11.18
C GLY A 352 -4.78 -0.75 -12.27
N HIS A 353 -5.12 -0.05 -13.34
CA HIS A 353 -4.25 0.20 -14.47
C HIS A 353 -4.40 1.65 -14.98
N THR A 354 -3.29 2.26 -15.38
CA THR A 354 -3.22 3.49 -16.18
C THR A 354 -2.45 3.17 -17.45
N ASP A 355 -2.88 3.67 -18.59
CA ASP A 355 -2.13 3.46 -19.84
C ASP A 355 -0.70 3.98 -19.69
N PRO A 356 0.34 3.20 -20.01
CA PRO A 356 1.72 3.64 -19.88
C PRO A 356 2.10 4.81 -20.81
N SER A 357 1.32 5.07 -21.86
CA SER A 357 1.47 6.25 -22.69
C SER A 357 0.86 7.52 -22.10
N ASN A 358 0.08 7.40 -21.00
CA ASN A 358 -0.54 8.54 -20.33
C ASN A 358 0.52 9.52 -19.84
N TRP A 359 0.19 10.81 -19.89
CA TRP A 359 1.09 11.90 -19.52
C TRP A 359 1.76 11.66 -18.15
N ILE A 360 0.97 11.32 -17.13
CA ILE A 360 1.51 11.22 -15.77
C ILE A 360 2.51 10.07 -15.63
N ILE A 361 2.33 8.96 -16.35
CA ILE A 361 3.29 7.86 -16.36
C ILE A 361 4.59 8.32 -17.01
N GLN A 362 4.48 8.94 -18.20
CA GLN A 362 5.62 9.43 -18.96
C GLN A 362 6.37 10.54 -18.22
N SER A 363 5.68 11.52 -17.66
CA SER A 363 6.28 12.58 -16.86
C SER A 363 6.97 12.04 -15.58
N SER A 364 6.36 11.07 -14.91
CA SER A 364 6.96 10.42 -13.74
C SER A 364 8.23 9.62 -14.09
N MET A 365 8.26 8.95 -15.27
CA MET A 365 9.46 8.27 -15.75
C MET A 365 10.59 9.26 -16.03
N ARG A 366 10.31 10.38 -16.70
CA ARG A 366 11.29 11.45 -16.90
C ARG A 366 11.81 12.02 -15.60
N GLY A 367 10.92 12.23 -14.61
CA GLY A 367 11.29 12.66 -13.25
C GLY A 367 12.19 11.65 -12.54
N TRP A 368 11.91 10.36 -12.70
CA TRP A 368 12.76 9.29 -12.19
C TRP A 368 14.14 9.29 -12.84
N GLU A 369 14.20 9.36 -14.20
CA GLU A 369 15.46 9.43 -14.95
C GLU A 369 16.29 10.66 -14.57
N PHE A 370 15.63 11.80 -14.41
CA PHE A 370 16.28 13.03 -13.93
C PHE A 370 16.92 12.85 -12.53
N SER A 371 16.21 12.21 -11.62
CA SER A 371 16.70 11.99 -10.25
C SER A 371 17.77 10.92 -10.18
N GLU A 372 17.66 9.85 -10.95
CA GLU A 372 18.59 8.71 -10.92
C GLU A 372 19.83 8.94 -11.81
N GLY A 373 19.70 9.75 -12.86
CA GLY A 373 20.76 9.99 -13.84
C GLY A 373 20.99 8.84 -14.83
N SER A 374 20.01 7.94 -14.98
CA SER A 374 20.04 6.80 -15.91
C SER A 374 18.64 6.51 -16.46
N SER A 375 18.57 5.72 -17.54
CA SER A 375 17.28 5.34 -18.14
C SER A 375 16.43 4.52 -17.18
N HIS A 376 15.12 4.79 -17.16
CA HIS A 376 14.15 4.10 -16.35
C HIS A 376 14.11 2.60 -16.66
N LYS A 377 14.07 1.78 -15.60
CA LYS A 377 13.93 0.32 -15.71
C LYS A 377 12.60 -0.12 -15.12
N VAL A 378 11.82 -0.78 -15.95
CA VAL A 378 10.53 -1.34 -15.54
C VAL A 378 10.75 -2.45 -14.52
N ARG A 379 9.96 -2.43 -13.45
CA ARG A 379 9.93 -3.50 -12.45
C ARG A 379 8.81 -4.47 -12.78
N LEU A 380 9.17 -5.69 -13.13
CA LEU A 380 8.25 -6.79 -13.41
C LEU A 380 7.97 -7.65 -12.17
N ASN A 381 6.98 -8.53 -12.30
CA ASN A 381 6.61 -9.53 -11.30
C ASN A 381 6.21 -8.92 -9.94
N THR A 382 5.52 -7.79 -9.98
CA THR A 382 5.05 -7.13 -8.76
C THR A 382 3.75 -7.78 -8.25
N SER A 383 3.61 -7.91 -6.93
CA SER A 383 2.41 -8.42 -6.27
C SER A 383 1.94 -7.53 -5.11
N GLY A 384 2.54 -6.35 -4.96
CA GLY A 384 2.13 -5.38 -3.94
C GLY A 384 0.87 -4.63 -4.35
N GLN A 385 -0.13 -4.59 -3.47
CA GLN A 385 -1.35 -3.81 -3.63
C GLN A 385 -1.21 -2.48 -2.87
N THR A 386 -1.79 -1.42 -3.41
CA THR A 386 -1.89 -0.09 -2.78
C THR A 386 -3.21 0.61 -3.14
N ASP A 387 -3.46 1.75 -2.54
CA ASP A 387 -4.62 2.59 -2.83
C ASP A 387 -4.65 3.17 -4.25
N ALA A 388 -3.55 3.02 -5.00
CA ALA A 388 -3.48 3.40 -6.42
C ALA A 388 -4.61 2.78 -7.23
N SER A 389 -4.99 1.54 -6.89
CA SER A 389 -6.09 0.86 -7.58
C SER A 389 -7.43 1.57 -7.37
N ALA A 390 -7.73 2.07 -6.16
CA ALA A 390 -8.94 2.85 -5.90
C ALA A 390 -8.95 4.13 -6.73
N ILE A 391 -7.85 4.88 -6.72
CA ILE A 391 -7.73 6.16 -7.42
C ILE A 391 -7.93 5.94 -8.93
N ARG A 392 -7.26 4.93 -9.51
CA ARG A 392 -7.38 4.57 -10.94
C ARG A 392 -8.80 4.15 -11.31
N ASN A 393 -9.43 3.31 -10.48
CA ASN A 393 -10.79 2.83 -10.72
C ASN A 393 -11.85 3.92 -10.55
N LEU A 394 -11.54 5.02 -9.86
CA LEU A 394 -12.37 6.22 -9.77
C LEU A 394 -12.08 7.24 -10.89
N GLY A 395 -11.26 6.87 -11.88
CA GLY A 395 -11.08 7.60 -13.12
C GLY A 395 -9.90 8.59 -13.14
N ILE A 396 -9.03 8.59 -12.12
CA ILE A 396 -7.84 9.45 -12.09
C ILE A 396 -6.64 8.66 -12.60
N PRO A 397 -6.05 9.02 -13.75
CA PRO A 397 -4.79 8.44 -14.21
C PRO A 397 -3.69 8.66 -13.18
N LEU A 398 -2.99 7.58 -12.78
CA LEU A 398 -2.09 7.63 -11.64
C LEU A 398 -0.81 6.84 -11.89
N ALA A 399 0.33 7.48 -11.61
CA ALA A 399 1.63 6.85 -11.52
C ALA A 399 1.91 6.41 -10.07
N ARG A 400 2.60 5.28 -9.91
CA ARG A 400 3.23 4.91 -8.66
C ARG A 400 4.73 5.14 -8.79
N ILE A 401 5.33 5.85 -7.83
CA ILE A 401 6.77 6.01 -7.68
C ILE A 401 7.15 5.73 -6.22
N GLY A 402 8.36 5.22 -5.98
CA GLY A 402 8.78 4.94 -4.61
C GLY A 402 10.28 5.07 -4.44
N PHE A 403 10.78 4.60 -3.32
CA PHE A 403 12.19 4.63 -2.99
C PHE A 403 12.80 3.22 -2.99
N PRO A 404 14.16 3.11 -3.11
CA PRO A 404 14.87 1.85 -3.02
C PRO A 404 14.63 1.12 -1.69
N PRO A 405 14.94 -0.19 -1.60
CA PRO A 405 15.08 -0.83 -0.30
C PRO A 405 16.12 -0.08 0.55
N VAL A 406 15.79 0.20 1.81
CA VAL A 406 16.66 0.95 2.71
C VAL A 406 17.97 0.19 2.96
N PRO A 407 19.14 0.72 2.56
CA PRO A 407 20.39 -0.02 2.56
C PRO A 407 20.90 -0.31 3.98
N THR A 408 20.47 0.45 4.95
CA THR A 408 20.87 0.37 6.36
C THR A 408 19.94 -0.46 7.22
N THR A 409 18.87 -1.05 6.63
CA THR A 409 17.98 -1.94 7.36
C THR A 409 18.73 -3.15 7.88
N PRO A 410 18.75 -3.42 9.20
CA PRO A 410 19.36 -4.60 9.77
C PRO A 410 18.84 -5.88 9.10
N GLU A 411 19.72 -6.86 8.84
CA GLU A 411 19.33 -8.11 8.16
C GLU A 411 18.16 -8.81 8.86
N ALA A 412 18.16 -8.82 10.20
CA ALA A 412 17.09 -9.39 11.01
C ALA A 412 15.73 -8.69 10.86
N TRP A 413 15.69 -7.50 10.25
CA TRP A 413 14.47 -6.70 10.06
C TRP A 413 13.98 -6.68 8.60
N GLN A 414 14.72 -7.29 7.68
CA GLN A 414 14.44 -7.22 6.23
C GLN A 414 13.16 -7.94 5.81
N GLY A 415 12.64 -8.87 6.58
CA GLY A 415 11.45 -9.67 6.23
C GLY A 415 10.19 -8.85 5.95
N PHE A 416 10.06 -7.64 6.51
CA PHE A 416 8.96 -6.70 6.28
C PHE A 416 9.35 -5.51 5.37
N GLY A 417 10.44 -5.62 4.60
CA GLY A 417 10.86 -4.61 3.65
C GLY A 417 11.36 -3.30 4.28
N GLY A 418 11.76 -3.31 5.56
CA GLY A 418 12.30 -2.13 6.23
C GLY A 418 11.30 -1.01 6.48
N MET A 419 10.02 -1.35 6.69
CA MET A 419 8.94 -0.35 6.85
C MET A 419 9.17 0.64 8.00
N GLY A 420 9.93 0.26 9.01
CA GLY A 420 10.23 1.06 10.19
C GLY A 420 11.63 1.68 10.21
N VAL A 421 12.35 1.72 9.08
CA VAL A 421 13.67 2.37 8.95
C VAL A 421 13.63 3.32 7.76
N SER A 422 13.90 4.60 7.96
CA SER A 422 13.87 5.64 6.92
C SER A 422 15.28 6.18 6.67
N TYR A 423 15.76 6.01 5.45
CA TYR A 423 17.04 6.54 4.95
C TYR A 423 16.76 7.84 4.17
N ILE A 424 17.07 8.98 4.75
CA ILE A 424 16.69 10.30 4.22
C ILE A 424 17.23 10.58 2.80
N PRO A 425 18.47 10.21 2.44
CA PRO A 425 18.95 10.40 1.06
C PRO A 425 18.09 9.75 -0.02
N ASP A 426 17.47 8.60 0.25
CA ASP A 426 16.55 7.97 -0.69
C ASP A 426 15.21 8.74 -0.80
N LEU A 427 14.74 9.32 0.31
CA LEU A 427 13.58 10.21 0.27
C LEU A 427 13.87 11.48 -0.55
N MET A 428 15.09 12.04 -0.47
CA MET A 428 15.52 13.17 -1.29
C MET A 428 15.52 12.81 -2.80
N LYS A 429 15.89 11.59 -3.19
CA LYS A 429 15.77 11.14 -4.58
C LYS A 429 14.32 11.19 -5.05
N VAL A 430 13.41 10.62 -4.26
CA VAL A 430 11.97 10.67 -4.58
C VAL A 430 11.48 12.11 -4.67
N THR A 431 11.86 12.96 -3.71
CA THR A 431 11.52 14.40 -3.71
C THR A 431 11.95 15.09 -5.00
N LYS A 432 13.17 14.83 -5.51
CA LYS A 432 13.64 15.38 -6.79
C LYS A 432 12.80 14.92 -7.97
N ALA A 433 12.45 13.64 -8.03
CA ALA A 433 11.59 13.10 -9.07
C ALA A 433 10.17 13.72 -9.02
N LEU A 434 9.62 13.92 -7.82
CA LEU A 434 8.34 14.61 -7.64
C LEU A 434 8.40 16.07 -8.08
N ILE A 435 9.45 16.83 -7.71
CA ILE A 435 9.64 18.24 -8.11
C ILE A 435 9.63 18.34 -9.65
N TYR A 436 10.40 17.48 -10.33
CA TYR A 436 10.41 17.45 -11.79
C TYR A 436 9.01 17.23 -12.35
N THR A 437 8.30 16.20 -11.88
CA THR A 437 6.97 15.83 -12.38
C THR A 437 5.92 16.90 -12.08
N ILE A 438 5.98 17.56 -10.91
CA ILE A 438 5.10 18.68 -10.57
C ILE A 438 5.30 19.82 -11.56
N ILE A 439 6.55 20.23 -11.81
CA ILE A 439 6.84 21.35 -12.73
C ILE A 439 6.49 20.96 -14.16
N ASP A 440 6.87 19.75 -14.60
CA ASP A 440 6.53 19.26 -15.95
C ASP A 440 5.03 19.18 -16.20
N THR A 441 4.22 18.92 -15.17
CA THR A 441 2.76 18.79 -15.29
C THR A 441 2.02 20.09 -15.01
N CYS A 442 2.25 20.70 -13.85
CA CYS A 442 1.40 21.79 -13.33
C CYS A 442 1.74 23.17 -13.92
N THR A 443 2.88 23.34 -14.61
CA THR A 443 3.24 24.63 -15.23
C THR A 443 2.83 24.74 -16.71
N ARG A 444 2.35 23.64 -17.31
CA ARG A 444 1.87 23.59 -18.70
C ARG A 444 0.41 23.99 -18.80
N GLU A 445 -0.02 24.34 -20.04
CA GLU A 445 -1.44 24.38 -20.39
C GLU A 445 -2.12 23.04 -20.11
N LYS A 446 -3.47 23.06 -20.11
CA LYS A 446 -4.26 21.83 -19.86
C LYS A 446 -3.81 20.69 -20.77
N LEU A 447 -3.37 19.61 -20.18
CA LEU A 447 -2.97 18.38 -20.88
C LEU A 447 -4.23 17.53 -21.14
N THR A 448 -4.30 16.92 -22.30
CA THR A 448 -5.44 16.09 -22.75
C THR A 448 -5.10 14.60 -22.71
#